data_75a0413d2cfd49ece4281e6ffe62c6aa
#
_entry.id   75a0413d2cfd49ece4281e6ffe62c6aa
#
_cell.length_a   1.000
_cell.length_b   1.000
_cell.length_c   1.000
_cell.angle_alpha   90.00
_cell.angle_beta   90.00
_cell.angle_gamma   90.00
#
_symmetry.space_group_name_H-M   'P 1'
#
loop_
_entity.id
_entity.type
_entity.pdbx_description
1 polymer ?
#
loop_
_entity_poly.entity_id
_entity_poly.type
_entity_poly.pdbx_seq_one_letter_code
_entity_poly.pdbx_strand_id
1 'polypeptide(L)'
;MDTLNLVQMLGDKLMIELPPVGLAFVSEQPEDMAATHREPQSFCTLWRWAEERVFYAAGEQHLECGLGGLVSGFLTPEGREDELASLLDEMCEGGEGTREEIAETTKFQHGAAGAIYGPLWMMPVEPDMALMWATLPQMGVLQEIVGTIMWRNNPQGAVFPRPACAVLPIASINDKPALSLGCIGMREYTNVPPHMYLIALPGCYLESLEQKMQERDDIPQRLEFYQKRMAGGGG
;
A
#
# COMPACT_ATOMS: atom_id res chain seq x y z
N MET A 1 17.48 -8.91 -6.63
CA MET A 1 17.09 -7.48 -6.71
C MET A 1 17.84 -6.70 -5.64
N ASP A 2 18.36 -5.52 -5.98
CA ASP A 2 18.98 -4.61 -5.00
C ASP A 2 17.98 -3.53 -4.60
N THR A 3 17.23 -3.78 -3.51
CA THR A 3 16.21 -2.84 -3.01
C THR A 3 16.80 -1.50 -2.58
N LEU A 4 18.06 -1.47 -2.15
CA LEU A 4 18.75 -0.22 -1.79
C LEU A 4 18.95 0.65 -3.02
N ASN A 5 19.42 0.06 -4.14
CA ASN A 5 19.59 0.79 -5.39
C ASN A 5 18.26 1.34 -5.93
N LEU A 6 17.19 0.54 -5.89
CA LEU A 6 15.86 1.00 -6.29
C LEU A 6 15.41 2.21 -5.44
N VAL A 7 15.55 2.13 -4.11
CA VAL A 7 15.15 3.22 -3.21
C VAL A 7 15.97 4.49 -3.45
N GLN A 8 17.28 4.35 -3.70
CA GLN A 8 18.13 5.50 -4.06
C GLN A 8 17.67 6.15 -5.36
N MET A 9 17.36 5.36 -6.39
CA MET A 9 16.84 5.91 -7.66
C MET A 9 15.47 6.59 -7.49
N LEU A 10 14.59 6.05 -6.66
CA LEU A 10 13.30 6.68 -6.33
C LEU A 10 13.53 8.04 -5.64
N GLY A 11 14.48 8.14 -4.72
CA GLY A 11 14.87 9.41 -4.10
C GLY A 11 15.53 10.38 -5.09
N ASP A 12 16.56 9.93 -5.81
CA ASP A 12 17.40 10.81 -6.64
C ASP A 12 16.68 11.27 -7.94
N LYS A 13 16.00 10.35 -8.62
CA LYS A 13 15.36 10.64 -9.92
C LYS A 13 13.93 11.15 -9.79
N LEU A 14 13.15 10.63 -8.83
CA LEU A 14 11.74 10.98 -8.64
C LEU A 14 11.48 11.89 -7.44
N MET A 15 12.50 12.17 -6.62
CA MET A 15 12.37 12.99 -5.41
C MET A 15 11.30 12.43 -4.44
N ILE A 16 11.21 11.12 -4.30
CA ILE A 16 10.33 10.50 -3.31
C ILE A 16 10.84 10.85 -1.91
N GLU A 17 10.00 11.55 -1.14
CA GLU A 17 10.38 12.13 0.16
C GLU A 17 10.23 11.14 1.32
N LEU A 18 9.17 10.34 1.29
CA LEU A 18 8.91 9.35 2.33
C LEU A 18 9.46 7.99 1.91
N PRO A 19 10.15 7.29 2.82
CA PRO A 19 10.75 6.01 2.48
C PRO A 19 9.71 5.00 1.97
N PRO A 20 9.96 4.31 0.85
CA PRO A 20 9.17 3.15 0.48
C PRO A 20 9.27 2.06 1.53
N VAL A 21 8.16 1.41 1.84
CA VAL A 21 8.08 0.35 2.84
C VAL A 21 7.76 -0.99 2.19
N GLY A 22 8.31 -2.06 2.77
CA GLY A 22 8.01 -3.44 2.41
C GLY A 22 7.03 -4.08 3.37
N LEU A 23 6.25 -5.02 2.86
CA LEU A 23 5.33 -5.89 3.57
C LEU A 23 5.55 -7.33 3.11
N ALA A 24 5.78 -8.26 4.03
CA ALA A 24 5.87 -9.69 3.74
C ALA A 24 5.00 -10.48 4.72
N PHE A 25 4.09 -11.31 4.20
CA PHE A 25 3.26 -12.22 5.01
C PHE A 25 4.07 -13.44 5.44
N VAL A 26 3.97 -13.83 6.71
CA VAL A 26 4.71 -14.96 7.25
C VAL A 26 3.80 -15.88 8.08
N SER A 27 4.09 -17.20 8.02
CA SER A 27 3.34 -18.24 8.74
C SER A 27 3.64 -18.27 10.23
N GLU A 28 4.75 -17.67 10.66
CA GLU A 28 5.17 -17.61 12.05
C GLU A 28 6.02 -16.36 12.30
N GLN A 29 6.08 -15.94 13.56
CA GLN A 29 6.95 -14.84 13.96
C GLN A 29 8.41 -15.29 13.88
N PRO A 30 9.31 -14.53 13.19
CA PRO A 30 10.73 -14.82 13.21
C PRO A 30 11.31 -14.75 14.62
N GLU A 31 12.18 -15.71 14.98
CA GLU A 31 12.74 -15.83 16.35
C GLU A 31 13.49 -14.56 16.80
N ASP A 32 14.20 -13.93 15.87
CA ASP A 32 15.04 -12.75 16.14
C ASP A 32 14.28 -11.41 16.01
N MET A 33 12.97 -11.45 15.79
CA MET A 33 12.16 -10.24 15.57
C MET A 33 11.12 -10.05 16.66
N ALA A 34 11.23 -8.95 17.38
CA ALA A 34 10.23 -8.59 18.36
C ALA A 34 8.88 -8.22 17.70
N ALA A 35 7.78 -8.67 18.29
CA ALA A 35 6.47 -8.16 17.95
C ALA A 35 6.37 -6.66 18.27
N THR A 36 5.68 -5.91 17.40
CA THR A 36 5.72 -4.44 17.49
C THR A 36 5.01 -3.89 18.73
N HIS A 37 3.76 -4.20 18.93
CA HIS A 37 2.97 -3.73 20.08
C HIS A 37 2.01 -4.81 20.55
N ARG A 38 1.48 -4.66 21.78
CA ARG A 38 0.46 -5.57 22.33
C ARG A 38 -0.95 -5.20 21.88
N GLU A 39 -1.19 -3.92 21.59
CA GLU A 39 -2.50 -3.40 21.19
C GLU A 39 -2.68 -3.44 19.68
N PRO A 40 -3.90 -3.68 19.18
CA PRO A 40 -4.21 -3.58 17.77
C PRO A 40 -3.87 -2.18 17.22
N GLN A 41 -3.52 -2.14 15.94
CA GLN A 41 -3.25 -0.93 15.19
C GLN A 41 -4.01 -0.96 13.86
N SER A 42 -4.21 0.19 13.25
CA SER A 42 -4.72 0.21 11.88
C SER A 42 -3.66 -0.30 10.91
N PHE A 43 -4.09 -0.96 9.85
CA PHE A 43 -3.17 -1.40 8.79
C PHE A 43 -2.31 -0.24 8.26
N CYS A 44 -2.91 0.96 8.15
CA CYS A 44 -2.21 2.16 7.70
C CYS A 44 -1.17 2.67 8.70
N THR A 45 -1.41 2.57 10.01
CA THR A 45 -0.44 2.93 11.05
C THR A 45 0.82 2.08 10.94
N LEU A 46 0.65 0.77 10.68
CA LEU A 46 1.78 -0.14 10.53
C LEU A 46 2.68 0.28 9.35
N TRP A 47 2.10 0.80 8.25
CA TRP A 47 2.91 1.32 7.13
C TRP A 47 3.76 2.51 7.55
N ARG A 48 3.23 3.43 8.34
CA ARG A 48 3.97 4.60 8.82
C ARG A 48 5.13 4.22 9.74
N TRP A 49 4.91 3.26 10.63
CA TRP A 49 5.98 2.75 11.48
C TRP A 49 7.07 2.01 10.68
N ALA A 50 6.68 1.37 9.59
CA ALA A 50 7.59 0.69 8.69
C ALA A 50 8.57 1.62 7.96
N GLU A 51 8.34 2.92 7.93
CA GLU A 51 9.28 3.88 7.36
C GLU A 51 10.55 4.05 8.20
N GLU A 52 10.49 3.71 9.48
CA GLU A 52 11.57 3.96 10.44
C GLU A 52 12.27 2.69 10.92
N ARG A 53 11.58 1.54 10.89
CA ARG A 53 12.09 0.31 11.48
C ARG A 53 11.50 -0.95 10.88
N VAL A 54 12.23 -2.06 11.00
CA VAL A 54 11.73 -3.40 10.72
C VAL A 54 11.06 -3.97 11.96
N PHE A 55 9.88 -4.59 11.80
CA PHE A 55 9.15 -5.26 12.89
C PHE A 55 8.19 -6.33 12.35
N TYR A 56 7.78 -7.22 13.23
CA TYR A 56 6.70 -8.17 13.00
C TYR A 56 5.42 -7.68 13.66
N ALA A 57 4.29 -7.81 12.96
CA ALA A 57 2.95 -7.60 13.49
C ALA A 57 2.13 -8.88 13.32
N ALA A 58 1.62 -9.44 14.43
CA ALA A 58 0.72 -10.59 14.41
C ALA A 58 -0.64 -10.21 13.79
N GLY A 59 -1.40 -11.20 13.35
CA GLY A 59 -2.69 -10.97 12.68
C GLY A 59 -3.64 -10.10 13.49
N GLU A 60 -3.78 -10.36 14.80
CA GLU A 60 -4.64 -9.57 15.68
C GLU A 60 -4.21 -8.10 15.83
N GLN A 61 -2.96 -7.78 15.52
CA GLN A 61 -2.45 -6.41 15.58
C GLN A 61 -2.89 -5.53 14.41
N HIS A 62 -3.63 -6.07 13.43
CA HIS A 62 -4.14 -5.33 12.26
C HIS A 62 -5.60 -4.88 12.41
N LEU A 63 -6.22 -5.07 13.59
CA LEU A 63 -7.67 -5.04 13.75
C LEU A 63 -8.25 -3.73 14.34
N GLU A 64 -7.44 -2.69 14.60
CA GLU A 64 -7.96 -1.39 15.07
C GLU A 64 -8.92 -0.76 14.06
N CYS A 65 -8.59 -0.84 12.77
CA CYS A 65 -9.49 -0.50 11.69
C CYS A 65 -10.07 -1.79 11.12
N GLY A 66 -11.34 -2.08 11.39
CA GLY A 66 -11.99 -3.32 10.97
C GLY A 66 -11.92 -3.55 9.46
N LEU A 67 -12.08 -2.48 8.64
CA LEU A 67 -11.92 -2.56 7.20
C LEU A 67 -10.47 -2.88 6.80
N GLY A 68 -9.50 -2.30 7.51
CA GLY A 68 -8.09 -2.65 7.33
C GLY A 68 -7.80 -4.11 7.67
N GLY A 69 -8.39 -4.63 8.74
CA GLY A 69 -8.31 -6.03 9.13
C GLY A 69 -8.92 -6.97 8.09
N LEU A 70 -10.08 -6.61 7.53
CA LEU A 70 -10.72 -7.36 6.44
C LEU A 70 -9.84 -7.39 5.18
N VAL A 71 -9.37 -6.23 4.74
CA VAL A 71 -8.56 -6.09 3.53
C VAL A 71 -7.20 -6.77 3.66
N SER A 72 -6.58 -6.69 4.84
CA SER A 72 -5.31 -7.37 5.12
C SER A 72 -5.44 -8.90 5.14
N GLY A 73 -6.67 -9.44 5.24
CA GLY A 73 -6.95 -10.87 5.32
C GLY A 73 -6.79 -11.47 6.72
N PHE A 74 -6.53 -10.64 7.74
CA PHE A 74 -6.42 -11.11 9.13
C PHE A 74 -7.76 -11.14 9.87
N LEU A 75 -8.75 -10.33 9.45
CA LEU A 75 -10.13 -10.49 9.91
C LEU A 75 -10.85 -11.46 8.98
N THR A 76 -10.95 -12.72 9.41
CA THR A 76 -11.66 -13.78 8.67
C THR A 76 -13.03 -14.03 9.30
N PRO A 77 -14.03 -14.50 8.52
CA PRO A 77 -15.36 -14.81 9.04
C PRO A 77 -15.38 -15.94 10.07
N GLU A 78 -14.45 -16.90 9.94
CA GLU A 78 -14.47 -18.13 10.73
C GLU A 78 -14.36 -17.83 12.24
N GLY A 79 -15.48 -18.08 12.97
CA GLY A 79 -15.59 -17.86 14.41
C GLY A 79 -15.72 -16.39 14.84
N ARG A 80 -15.88 -15.47 13.89
CA ARG A 80 -16.05 -14.02 14.12
C ARG A 80 -17.20 -13.42 13.30
N GLU A 81 -18.19 -14.24 12.95
CA GLU A 81 -19.30 -13.87 12.06
C GLU A 81 -20.10 -12.68 12.62
N ASP A 82 -20.35 -12.68 13.93
CA ASP A 82 -21.09 -11.58 14.59
C ASP A 82 -20.30 -10.27 14.60
N GLU A 83 -18.98 -10.36 14.83
CA GLU A 83 -18.08 -9.19 14.82
C GLU A 83 -17.99 -8.59 13.40
N LEU A 84 -17.83 -9.44 12.39
CA LEU A 84 -17.83 -9.00 11.01
C LEU A 84 -19.18 -8.39 10.61
N ALA A 85 -20.29 -9.00 11.04
CA ALA A 85 -21.63 -8.47 10.78
C ALA A 85 -21.81 -7.09 11.40
N SER A 86 -21.40 -6.92 12.66
CA SER A 86 -21.48 -5.61 13.37
C SER A 86 -20.63 -4.55 12.67
N LEU A 87 -19.40 -4.90 12.24
CA LEU A 87 -18.53 -4.01 11.49
C LEU A 87 -19.17 -3.58 10.17
N LEU A 88 -19.75 -4.51 9.41
CA LEU A 88 -20.42 -4.20 8.15
C LEU A 88 -21.61 -3.27 8.36
N ASP A 89 -22.39 -3.46 9.42
CA ASP A 89 -23.53 -2.59 9.75
C ASP A 89 -23.06 -1.19 10.13
N GLU A 90 -22.04 -1.06 10.97
CA GLU A 90 -21.43 0.23 11.34
C GLU A 90 -20.91 0.99 10.11
N MET A 91 -20.26 0.30 9.20
CA MET A 91 -19.73 0.91 7.97
C MET A 91 -20.86 1.36 7.03
N CYS A 92 -21.94 0.58 6.91
CA CYS A 92 -23.11 0.97 6.13
C CYS A 92 -23.80 2.21 6.73
N GLU A 93 -23.95 2.26 8.06
CA GLU A 93 -24.50 3.43 8.77
C GLU A 93 -23.60 4.66 8.61
N GLY A 94 -22.28 4.47 8.56
CA GLY A 94 -21.28 5.51 8.27
C GLY A 94 -21.28 6.00 6.80
N GLY A 95 -22.09 5.39 5.94
CA GLY A 95 -22.20 5.77 4.51
C GLY A 95 -21.01 5.32 3.66
N GLU A 96 -20.28 4.28 4.07
CA GLU A 96 -19.11 3.76 3.33
C GLU A 96 -19.49 2.86 2.16
N GLY A 97 -20.74 2.43 2.06
CA GLY A 97 -21.28 1.60 1.00
C GLY A 97 -22.42 0.71 1.47
N THR A 98 -22.93 -0.14 0.60
CA THR A 98 -23.85 -1.21 0.99
C THR A 98 -23.06 -2.38 1.62
N ARG A 99 -23.77 -3.24 2.38
CA ARG A 99 -23.16 -4.44 3.00
C ARG A 99 -22.52 -5.34 1.94
N GLU A 100 -23.16 -5.50 0.79
CA GLU A 100 -22.66 -6.29 -0.33
C GLU A 100 -21.38 -5.69 -0.92
N GLU A 101 -21.36 -4.38 -1.17
CA GLU A 101 -20.17 -3.69 -1.71
C GLU A 101 -18.97 -3.79 -0.76
N ILE A 102 -19.21 -3.66 0.54
CA ILE A 102 -18.15 -3.77 1.55
C ILE A 102 -17.65 -5.20 1.66
N ALA A 103 -18.56 -6.20 1.66
CA ALA A 103 -18.20 -7.62 1.72
C ALA A 103 -17.42 -8.09 0.47
N GLU A 104 -17.69 -7.48 -0.69
CA GLU A 104 -16.99 -7.71 -1.95
C GLU A 104 -15.66 -6.97 -2.06
N THR A 105 -15.28 -6.16 -1.07
CA THR A 105 -14.00 -5.45 -1.07
C THR A 105 -12.85 -6.43 -1.27
N THR A 106 -11.99 -6.11 -2.23
CA THR A 106 -10.82 -6.95 -2.53
C THR A 106 -9.91 -7.04 -1.30
N LYS A 107 -9.58 -8.26 -0.92
CA LYS A 107 -8.80 -8.60 0.27
C LYS A 107 -7.72 -9.61 -0.05
N PHE A 108 -6.66 -9.64 0.75
CA PHE A 108 -5.69 -10.71 0.71
C PHE A 108 -6.32 -12.04 1.14
N GLN A 109 -5.84 -13.11 0.52
CA GLN A 109 -6.18 -14.48 0.89
C GLN A 109 -4.87 -15.21 1.20
N HIS A 110 -4.59 -15.39 2.48
CA HIS A 110 -3.38 -16.06 2.94
C HIS A 110 -3.63 -16.82 4.25
N GLY A 111 -2.75 -17.77 4.56
CA GLY A 111 -2.72 -18.47 5.85
C GLY A 111 -1.63 -17.93 6.79
N ALA A 112 -1.26 -16.66 6.67
CA ALA A 112 -0.19 -16.07 7.46
C ALA A 112 -0.62 -15.85 8.91
N ALA A 113 0.31 -16.04 9.86
CA ALA A 113 0.11 -15.69 11.26
C ALA A 113 0.31 -14.19 11.53
N GLY A 114 1.01 -13.52 10.63
CA GLY A 114 1.29 -12.08 10.72
C GLY A 114 2.07 -11.59 9.52
N ALA A 115 2.64 -10.40 9.63
CA ALA A 115 3.43 -9.82 8.57
C ALA A 115 4.67 -9.09 9.10
N ILE A 116 5.73 -9.09 8.31
CA ILE A 116 6.95 -8.31 8.52
C ILE A 116 6.80 -7.01 7.76
N TYR A 117 7.12 -5.92 8.43
CA TYR A 117 7.13 -4.55 7.91
C TYR A 117 8.50 -3.94 8.05
N GLY A 118 8.87 -3.05 7.17
CA GLY A 118 10.09 -2.24 7.32
C GLY A 118 10.36 -1.34 6.13
N PRO A 119 11.37 -0.46 6.26
CA PRO A 119 11.87 0.25 5.10
C PRO A 119 12.27 -0.76 4.02
N LEU A 120 11.90 -0.50 2.77
CA LEU A 120 12.06 -1.47 1.68
C LEU A 120 13.49 -2.02 1.57
N TRP A 121 14.51 -1.17 1.79
CA TRP A 121 15.92 -1.55 1.74
C TRP A 121 16.43 -2.31 2.97
N MET A 122 15.62 -2.37 4.04
CA MET A 122 15.96 -3.09 5.28
C MET A 122 15.16 -4.39 5.45
N MET A 123 14.30 -4.73 4.50
CA MET A 123 13.50 -5.95 4.58
C MET A 123 14.42 -7.18 4.68
N PRO A 124 14.24 -8.03 5.71
CA PRO A 124 15.06 -9.23 5.90
C PRO A 124 14.67 -10.39 4.98
N VAL A 125 13.51 -10.26 4.33
CA VAL A 125 12.92 -11.22 3.39
C VAL A 125 12.42 -10.48 2.16
N GLU A 126 12.21 -11.20 1.07
CA GLU A 126 11.58 -10.62 -0.12
C GLU A 126 10.17 -10.13 0.23
N PRO A 127 9.82 -8.87 -0.03
CA PRO A 127 8.49 -8.35 0.26
C PRO A 127 7.47 -8.89 -0.74
N ASP A 128 6.29 -9.28 -0.25
CA ASP A 128 5.12 -9.55 -1.11
C ASP A 128 4.62 -8.27 -1.76
N MET A 129 4.71 -7.17 -1.03
CA MET A 129 4.28 -5.85 -1.46
C MET A 129 5.28 -4.78 -1.04
N ALA A 130 5.39 -3.74 -1.86
CA ALA A 130 5.96 -2.47 -1.45
C ALA A 130 4.94 -1.34 -1.58
N LEU A 131 5.05 -0.37 -0.68
CA LEU A 131 4.21 0.83 -0.67
C LEU A 131 5.09 2.06 -0.72
N MET A 132 4.63 3.09 -1.41
CA MET A 132 5.24 4.41 -1.37
C MET A 132 4.20 5.52 -1.48
N TRP A 133 4.57 6.68 -0.98
CA TRP A 133 3.78 7.89 -1.08
C TRP A 133 4.35 8.76 -2.19
N ALA A 134 3.49 9.25 -3.06
CA ALA A 134 3.91 10.09 -4.17
C ALA A 134 2.93 11.23 -4.43
N THR A 135 3.44 12.35 -4.91
CA THR A 135 2.66 13.46 -5.42
C THR A 135 2.12 13.16 -6.83
N LEU A 136 1.13 13.90 -7.31
CA LEU A 136 0.60 13.73 -8.66
C LEU A 136 1.67 13.86 -9.78
N PRO A 137 2.62 14.82 -9.73
CA PRO A 137 3.72 14.86 -10.69
C PRO A 137 4.56 13.57 -10.69
N GLN A 138 4.93 13.06 -9.52
CA GLN A 138 5.68 11.83 -9.37
C GLN A 138 4.89 10.62 -9.91
N MET A 139 3.59 10.56 -9.64
CA MET A 139 2.70 9.53 -10.19
C MET A 139 2.61 9.57 -11.71
N GLY A 140 2.56 10.78 -12.31
CA GLY A 140 2.57 10.95 -13.76
C GLY A 140 3.82 10.34 -14.39
N VAL A 141 4.99 10.59 -13.81
CA VAL A 141 6.25 9.99 -14.27
C VAL A 141 6.28 8.48 -14.05
N LEU A 142 5.87 8.03 -12.86
CA LEU A 142 5.79 6.59 -12.56
C LEU A 142 4.88 5.86 -13.55
N GLN A 143 3.75 6.44 -13.91
CA GLN A 143 2.86 5.86 -14.92
C GLN A 143 3.55 5.68 -16.27
N GLU A 144 4.41 6.62 -16.70
CA GLU A 144 5.20 6.48 -17.91
C GLU A 144 6.26 5.37 -17.81
N ILE A 145 6.82 5.15 -16.61
CA ILE A 145 7.81 4.09 -16.34
C ILE A 145 7.14 2.73 -16.27
N VAL A 146 6.10 2.60 -15.47
CA VAL A 146 5.44 1.32 -15.22
C VAL A 146 4.51 0.89 -16.35
N GLY A 147 4.08 1.82 -17.19
CA GLY A 147 3.08 1.60 -18.24
C GLY A 147 1.65 1.65 -17.68
N THR A 148 0.70 1.15 -18.45
CA THR A 148 -0.72 1.21 -18.09
C THR A 148 -1.03 0.42 -16.84
N ILE A 149 -1.56 1.09 -15.83
CA ILE A 149 -2.14 0.48 -14.63
C ILE A 149 -3.53 -0.04 -15.02
N MET A 150 -3.68 -1.37 -15.06
CA MET A 150 -4.93 -2.02 -15.44
C MET A 150 -5.60 -2.68 -14.24
N TRP A 151 -6.91 -2.53 -14.14
CA TRP A 151 -7.74 -3.15 -13.10
C TRP A 151 -8.46 -4.37 -13.69
N ARG A 152 -8.09 -5.56 -13.27
CA ARG A 152 -8.72 -6.77 -13.80
C ARG A 152 -9.97 -7.20 -13.04
N ASN A 153 -10.02 -6.95 -11.74
CA ASN A 153 -11.03 -7.51 -10.86
C ASN A 153 -11.79 -6.45 -10.05
N ASN A 154 -12.06 -5.30 -10.67
CA ASN A 154 -13.00 -4.36 -10.10
C ASN A 154 -14.30 -4.42 -10.89
N PRO A 155 -15.31 -5.18 -10.46
CA PRO A 155 -16.56 -5.39 -11.20
C PRO A 155 -17.34 -4.09 -11.40
N GLN A 156 -17.05 -3.06 -10.62
CA GLN A 156 -17.76 -1.78 -10.68
C GLN A 156 -16.99 -0.70 -11.44
N GLY A 157 -15.84 -1.02 -12.00
CA GLY A 157 -15.06 -0.10 -12.81
C GLY A 157 -14.50 1.11 -12.07
N ALA A 158 -14.45 1.07 -10.72
CA ALA A 158 -13.85 2.15 -9.94
C ALA A 158 -12.35 2.26 -10.25
N VAL A 159 -11.93 3.45 -10.63
CA VAL A 159 -10.53 3.73 -10.99
C VAL A 159 -9.65 3.80 -9.74
N PHE A 160 -10.26 4.09 -8.58
CA PHE A 160 -9.56 4.30 -7.31
C PHE A 160 -10.19 3.45 -6.22
N PRO A 161 -9.46 2.45 -5.68
CA PRO A 161 -9.99 1.60 -4.63
C PRO A 161 -10.25 2.38 -3.34
N ARG A 162 -11.36 2.05 -2.70
CA ARG A 162 -11.71 2.47 -1.36
C ARG A 162 -12.17 1.23 -0.59
N PRO A 163 -11.60 0.93 0.58
CA PRO A 163 -10.64 1.75 1.36
C PRO A 163 -9.25 1.84 0.71
N ALA A 164 -8.42 2.77 1.19
CA ALA A 164 -7.08 2.98 0.64
C ALA A 164 -6.22 1.69 0.62
N CYS A 165 -6.35 0.87 1.66
CA CYS A 165 -5.61 -0.38 1.80
C CYS A 165 -5.98 -1.44 0.75
N ALA A 166 -7.16 -1.37 0.12
CA ALA A 166 -7.55 -2.29 -0.94
C ALA A 166 -6.63 -2.22 -2.17
N VAL A 167 -5.85 -1.14 -2.31
CA VAL A 167 -4.84 -1.02 -3.37
C VAL A 167 -3.80 -2.14 -3.32
N LEU A 168 -3.48 -2.64 -2.12
CA LEU A 168 -2.49 -3.70 -1.92
C LEU A 168 -2.93 -5.05 -2.51
N PRO A 169 -4.06 -5.65 -2.09
CA PRO A 169 -4.52 -6.89 -2.68
C PRO A 169 -4.87 -6.73 -4.17
N ILE A 170 -5.34 -5.56 -4.60
CA ILE A 170 -5.57 -5.29 -6.03
C ILE A 170 -4.26 -5.36 -6.81
N ALA A 171 -3.20 -4.72 -6.33
CA ALA A 171 -1.89 -4.77 -6.97
C ALA A 171 -1.35 -6.20 -7.00
N SER A 172 -1.47 -6.95 -5.90
CA SER A 172 -1.04 -8.34 -5.76
C SER A 172 -1.75 -9.27 -6.75
N ILE A 173 -3.08 -9.22 -6.80
CA ILE A 173 -3.88 -10.09 -7.69
C ILE A 173 -3.59 -9.84 -9.18
N ASN A 174 -3.24 -8.61 -9.53
CA ASN A 174 -2.99 -8.23 -10.91
C ASN A 174 -1.51 -8.28 -11.30
N ASP A 175 -0.59 -8.53 -10.37
CA ASP A 175 0.86 -8.45 -10.56
C ASP A 175 1.29 -7.11 -11.19
N LYS A 176 0.63 -6.03 -10.79
CA LYS A 176 0.85 -4.69 -11.35
C LYS A 176 0.72 -3.61 -10.29
N PRO A 177 1.45 -2.50 -10.46
CA PRO A 177 1.26 -1.32 -9.61
C PRO A 177 -0.19 -0.87 -9.59
N ALA A 178 -0.65 -0.44 -8.42
CA ALA A 178 -1.96 0.14 -8.22
C ALA A 178 -1.85 1.39 -7.35
N LEU A 179 -2.80 2.32 -7.50
CA LEU A 179 -2.79 3.57 -6.77
C LEU A 179 -4.10 3.82 -6.04
N SER A 180 -4.02 4.54 -4.92
CA SER A 180 -5.18 5.01 -4.17
C SER A 180 -5.03 6.49 -3.82
N LEU A 181 -6.11 7.25 -3.95
CA LEU A 181 -6.20 8.62 -3.46
C LEU A 181 -6.25 8.71 -1.94
N GLY A 182 -6.43 7.59 -1.28
CA GLY A 182 -6.61 7.49 0.16
C GLY A 182 -8.09 7.45 0.57
N CYS A 183 -8.31 7.15 1.85
CA CYS A 183 -9.61 7.24 2.52
C CYS A 183 -9.47 8.11 3.78
N ILE A 184 -10.56 8.45 4.43
CA ILE A 184 -10.56 9.27 5.65
C ILE A 184 -9.70 8.60 6.72
N GLY A 185 -9.93 7.31 7.01
CA GLY A 185 -9.16 6.56 8.00
C GLY A 185 -7.65 6.58 7.71
N MET A 186 -7.24 6.32 6.46
CA MET A 186 -5.82 6.43 6.11
C MET A 186 -5.25 7.81 6.45
N ARG A 187 -5.96 8.91 6.11
CA ARG A 187 -5.50 10.27 6.39
C ARG A 187 -5.41 10.56 7.89
N GLU A 188 -6.36 10.04 8.67
CA GLU A 188 -6.39 10.18 10.11
C GLU A 188 -5.26 9.41 10.80
N TYR A 189 -5.07 8.14 10.42
CA TYR A 189 -4.07 7.27 11.05
C TYR A 189 -2.63 7.54 10.61
N THR A 190 -2.39 8.11 9.44
CA THR A 190 -1.02 8.21 8.90
C THR A 190 -0.43 9.61 8.94
N ASN A 191 -1.22 10.64 9.07
CA ASN A 191 -0.77 12.05 8.94
C ASN A 191 0.03 12.32 7.64
N VAL A 192 -0.18 11.52 6.61
CA VAL A 192 0.46 11.73 5.30
C VAL A 192 -0.03 13.06 4.71
N PRO A 193 0.85 13.89 4.16
CA PRO A 193 0.46 15.16 3.55
C PRO A 193 -0.69 15.00 2.54
N PRO A 194 -1.68 15.91 2.53
CA PRO A 194 -2.88 15.76 1.72
C PRO A 194 -2.63 15.67 0.20
N HIS A 195 -1.50 16.17 -0.27
CA HIS A 195 -1.08 16.12 -1.68
C HIS A 195 -0.32 14.85 -2.07
N MET A 196 -0.12 13.93 -1.13
CA MET A 196 0.49 12.62 -1.38
C MET A 196 -0.57 11.53 -1.46
N TYR A 197 -0.31 10.58 -2.32
CA TYR A 197 -1.18 9.45 -2.67
C TYR A 197 -0.41 8.15 -2.53
N LEU A 198 -1.11 7.06 -2.29
CA LEU A 198 -0.53 5.75 -2.06
C LEU A 198 -0.36 5.00 -3.36
N ILE A 199 0.83 4.44 -3.56
CA ILE A 199 1.13 3.48 -4.63
C ILE A 199 1.51 2.16 -3.98
N ALA A 200 0.88 1.07 -4.41
CA ALA A 200 1.24 -0.29 -4.06
C ALA A 200 1.92 -0.97 -5.25
N LEU A 201 3.00 -1.64 -4.98
CA LEU A 201 3.81 -2.38 -5.94
C LEU A 201 3.88 -3.85 -5.49
N PRO A 202 3.48 -4.83 -6.31
CA PRO A 202 3.76 -6.23 -6.00
C PRO A 202 5.26 -6.47 -5.89
N GLY A 203 5.68 -7.35 -4.99
CA GLY A 203 7.09 -7.70 -4.83
C GLY A 203 7.73 -8.17 -6.13
N CYS A 204 7.01 -9.00 -6.90
CA CYS A 204 7.46 -9.48 -8.22
C CYS A 204 7.68 -8.37 -9.26
N TYR A 205 7.17 -7.16 -9.03
CA TYR A 205 7.32 -6.03 -9.95
C TYR A 205 8.55 -5.16 -9.67
N LEU A 206 9.14 -5.26 -8.49
CA LEU A 206 10.20 -4.34 -8.03
C LEU A 206 11.46 -4.43 -8.91
N GLU A 207 11.87 -5.63 -9.32
CA GLU A 207 13.01 -5.82 -10.22
C GLU A 207 12.78 -5.15 -11.58
N SER A 208 11.58 -5.32 -12.13
CA SER A 208 11.21 -4.67 -13.39
C SER A 208 11.18 -3.15 -13.27
N LEU A 209 10.74 -2.60 -12.14
CA LEU A 209 10.77 -1.17 -11.88
C LEU A 209 12.21 -0.66 -11.78
N GLU A 210 13.07 -1.36 -11.04
CA GLU A 210 14.48 -1.03 -10.91
C GLU A 210 15.15 -0.93 -12.30
N GLN A 211 15.00 -1.97 -13.12
CA GLN A 211 15.55 -2.01 -14.47
C GLN A 211 15.05 -0.84 -15.33
N LYS A 212 13.74 -0.60 -15.36
CA LYS A 212 13.15 0.49 -16.15
C LYS A 212 13.63 1.87 -15.69
N MET A 213 13.87 2.06 -14.39
CA MET A 213 14.42 3.31 -13.87
C MET A 213 15.90 3.48 -14.23
N GLN A 214 16.68 2.39 -14.28
CA GLN A 214 18.08 2.43 -14.72
C GLN A 214 18.20 2.85 -16.17
N GLU A 215 17.32 2.35 -17.03
CA GLU A 215 17.32 2.62 -18.48
C GLU A 215 16.87 4.05 -18.85
N ARG A 216 16.38 4.84 -17.86
CA ARG A 216 15.80 6.16 -18.12
C ARG A 216 16.53 7.28 -17.39
N ASP A 217 17.30 8.06 -18.14
CA ASP A 217 17.97 9.27 -17.63
C ASP A 217 17.10 10.52 -17.75
N ASP A 218 15.95 10.44 -18.42
CA ASP A 218 15.03 11.56 -18.65
C ASP A 218 14.03 11.78 -17.49
N ILE A 219 14.03 10.92 -16.47
CA ILE A 219 13.08 10.98 -15.34
C ILE A 219 13.05 12.35 -14.65
N PRO A 220 14.18 12.98 -14.27
CA PRO A 220 14.16 14.30 -13.62
C PRO A 220 13.54 15.40 -14.50
N GLN A 221 13.81 15.39 -15.80
CA GLN A 221 13.24 16.35 -16.76
C GLN A 221 11.73 16.15 -16.92
N ARG A 222 11.27 14.89 -16.91
CA ARG A 222 9.84 14.56 -16.93
C ARG A 222 9.15 15.05 -15.67
N LEU A 223 9.76 14.82 -14.51
CA LEU A 223 9.21 15.28 -13.23
C LEU A 223 9.08 16.82 -13.21
N GLU A 224 10.12 17.55 -13.65
CA GLU A 224 10.07 18.99 -13.77
C GLU A 224 8.96 19.47 -14.72
N PHE A 225 8.77 18.78 -15.85
CA PHE A 225 7.68 19.07 -16.77
C PHE A 225 6.30 18.94 -16.10
N TYR A 226 6.05 17.81 -15.42
CA TYR A 226 4.79 17.60 -14.71
C TYR A 226 4.56 18.62 -13.59
N GLN A 227 5.59 18.93 -12.80
CA GLN A 227 5.53 19.93 -11.74
C GLN A 227 5.13 21.30 -12.29
N LYS A 228 5.76 21.76 -13.37
CA LYS A 228 5.45 23.05 -14.00
C LYS A 228 4.02 23.09 -14.54
N ARG A 229 3.57 22.05 -15.20
CA ARG A 229 2.23 21.99 -15.78
C ARG A 229 1.12 21.89 -14.74
N MET A 230 1.31 21.11 -13.68
CA MET A 230 0.33 20.93 -12.61
C MET A 230 0.28 22.14 -11.66
N ALA A 231 1.37 22.90 -11.53
CA ALA A 231 1.39 24.15 -10.76
C ALA A 231 0.65 25.32 -11.44
N GLY A 232 0.04 25.10 -12.62
CA GLY A 232 -0.71 26.15 -13.32
C GLY A 232 0.15 27.17 -14.07
N GLY A 233 1.42 26.85 -14.30
CA GLY A 233 2.31 27.61 -15.19
C GLY A 233 1.86 27.47 -16.64
N GLY A 234 0.82 28.23 -17.04
CA GLY A 234 0.50 28.47 -18.43
C GLY A 234 1.59 29.31 -19.07
N GLY A 235 2.22 28.82 -20.13
CA GLY A 235 2.95 29.64 -21.06
C GLY A 235 2.02 30.26 -22.07
#